data_2f5a91d833aa6bfaf6cf6888ee1af895
#
_entry.id   2f5a91d833aa6bfaf6cf6888ee1af895
#
_cell.length_a   1.000
_cell.length_b   1.000
_cell.length_c   1.000
_cell.angle_alpha   90.00
_cell.angle_beta   90.00
_cell.angle_gamma   90.00
#
_symmetry.space_group_name_H-M   'P 1'
#
loop_
_entity.id
_entity.type
_entity.pdbx_description
1 polymer ?
#
loop_
_entity_poly.entity_id
_entity_poly.type
_entity_poly.pdbx_seq_one_letter_code
_entity_poly.pdbx_strand_id
1 'polypeptide(L)'
;MQIASLHRYPVKGLAGQSLDAIELTAGAGVPHDRRFAILRGDTSFDPAQPRWVAKEKCVMLMRDTALARLRMRYDERSSVLVLEADGEPPLEASLSSAEGRDTAAAYVARVAEPSGGAPRIVEAGTMSFTDVPENCISIIGRASVDALSAACGTPLSLTRFRANVCLTGGDAFAEFGWVGREIALGEAIVRPFARIPRCAATSVNPETAQRDLTVPKALKQHFGHVDMGVYAEVVRGGSVAVGDAVAPPAGAQAGANGWLASTLRTAKLYLRQGLVLARRR
;
A
#
# COMPACT_ATOMS: atom_id res chain seq x y z
N MET A 1 8.53 13.10 -15.87
CA MET A 1 8.53 12.43 -14.56
C MET A 1 9.29 11.11 -14.70
N GLN A 2 9.83 10.59 -13.60
CA GLN A 2 10.58 9.33 -13.59
C GLN A 2 10.18 8.50 -12.39
N ILE A 3 10.38 7.18 -12.49
CA ILE A 3 10.23 6.25 -11.37
C ILE A 3 11.42 6.42 -10.43
N ALA A 4 11.18 6.91 -9.22
CA ALA A 4 12.22 7.13 -8.21
C ALA A 4 12.51 5.85 -7.41
N SER A 5 11.48 5.04 -7.13
CA SER A 5 11.62 3.76 -6.45
C SER A 5 10.41 2.86 -6.69
N LEU A 6 10.66 1.55 -6.63
CA LEU A 6 9.66 0.49 -6.71
C LEU A 6 9.66 -0.29 -5.41
N HIS A 7 8.47 -0.66 -4.94
CA HIS A 7 8.31 -1.38 -3.67
C HIS A 7 7.27 -2.49 -3.80
N ARG A 8 7.52 -3.56 -3.07
CA ARG A 8 6.58 -4.66 -2.87
C ARG A 8 6.37 -4.89 -1.37
N TYR A 9 5.17 -5.27 -0.99
CA TYR A 9 4.78 -5.55 0.40
C TYR A 9 4.19 -6.96 0.48
N PRO A 10 4.98 -8.03 0.51
CA PRO A 10 4.51 -9.41 0.38
C PRO A 10 3.46 -9.80 1.41
N VAL A 11 3.60 -9.29 2.65
CA VAL A 11 2.67 -9.53 3.75
C VAL A 11 1.95 -8.22 4.11
N LYS A 12 0.62 -8.23 4.07
CA LYS A 12 -0.19 -7.07 4.50
C LYS A 12 0.12 -6.71 5.95
N GLY A 13 0.44 -5.44 6.20
CA GLY A 13 0.76 -4.92 7.53
C GLY A 13 2.25 -4.85 7.85
N LEU A 14 3.10 -5.69 7.25
CA LEU A 14 4.55 -5.67 7.47
C LEU A 14 5.26 -4.66 6.56
N ALA A 15 6.53 -4.43 6.81
CA ALA A 15 7.42 -3.59 6.01
C ALA A 15 7.42 -4.03 4.53
N GLY A 16 7.86 -3.16 3.64
CA GLY A 16 8.07 -3.46 2.22
C GLY A 16 9.53 -3.77 1.92
N GLN A 17 9.77 -4.24 0.71
CA GLN A 17 11.09 -4.36 0.12
C GLN A 17 11.19 -3.54 -1.16
N SER A 18 12.34 -2.93 -1.40
CA SER A 18 12.65 -2.23 -2.64
C SER A 18 12.94 -3.23 -3.75
N LEU A 19 12.61 -2.84 -4.97
CA LEU A 19 12.86 -3.60 -6.19
C LEU A 19 13.52 -2.66 -7.21
N ASP A 20 14.43 -3.21 -8.03
CA ASP A 20 15.06 -2.45 -9.11
C ASP A 20 14.15 -2.42 -10.35
N ALA A 21 13.44 -3.51 -10.60
CA ALA A 21 12.49 -3.66 -11.70
C ALA A 21 11.36 -4.63 -11.35
N ILE A 22 10.26 -4.52 -12.07
CA ILE A 22 9.09 -5.43 -11.98
C ILE A 22 8.55 -5.73 -13.38
N GLU A 23 8.08 -6.97 -13.59
CA GLU A 23 7.27 -7.33 -14.75
C GLU A 23 5.78 -7.21 -14.39
N LEU A 24 5.09 -6.27 -15.01
CA LEU A 24 3.65 -6.10 -14.84
C LEU A 24 2.89 -6.93 -15.85
N THR A 25 1.78 -7.51 -15.42
CA THR A 25 0.84 -8.26 -16.28
C THR A 25 -0.52 -7.57 -16.28
N ALA A 26 -1.16 -7.48 -17.42
CA ALA A 26 -2.49 -6.87 -17.54
C ALA A 26 -3.49 -7.52 -16.59
N GLY A 27 -4.26 -6.70 -15.87
CA GLY A 27 -5.24 -7.13 -14.87
C GLY A 27 -4.67 -7.63 -13.56
N ALA A 28 -3.32 -7.63 -13.39
CA ALA A 28 -2.66 -8.02 -12.15
C ALA A 28 -2.10 -6.80 -11.39
N GLY A 29 -1.69 -7.01 -10.13
CA GLY A 29 -0.89 -6.06 -9.36
C GLY A 29 0.61 -6.30 -9.54
N VAL A 30 1.42 -5.70 -8.66
CA VAL A 30 2.85 -6.05 -8.56
C VAL A 30 2.97 -7.51 -8.13
N PRO A 31 3.82 -8.33 -8.77
CA PRO A 31 4.01 -9.74 -8.41
C PRO A 31 4.33 -9.89 -6.92
N HIS A 32 3.64 -10.83 -6.26
CA HIS A 32 3.75 -11.13 -4.82
C HIS A 32 3.37 -9.97 -3.86
N ASP A 33 2.85 -8.86 -4.35
CA ASP A 33 2.43 -7.75 -3.50
C ASP A 33 1.15 -8.11 -2.73
N ARG A 34 1.18 -8.00 -1.38
CA ARG A 34 0.10 -8.41 -0.47
C ARG A 34 -0.44 -9.81 -0.77
N ARG A 35 0.45 -10.71 -1.21
CA ARG A 35 0.11 -12.13 -1.42
C ARG A 35 -0.34 -12.79 -0.13
N PHE A 36 0.19 -12.34 1.00
CA PHE A 36 -0.16 -12.85 2.32
C PHE A 36 -0.80 -11.77 3.18
N ALA A 37 -1.67 -12.19 4.09
CA ALA A 37 -2.21 -11.33 5.14
C ALA A 37 -2.12 -12.02 6.49
N ILE A 38 -1.96 -11.22 7.54
CA ILE A 38 -2.03 -11.68 8.93
C ILE A 38 -3.46 -11.41 9.39
N LEU A 39 -4.27 -12.44 9.51
CA LEU A 39 -5.64 -12.32 9.99
C LEU A 39 -5.69 -12.37 11.51
N ARG A 40 -6.65 -11.66 12.12
CA ARG A 40 -6.99 -11.81 13.53
C ARG A 40 -7.58 -13.18 13.79
N GLY A 41 -7.36 -13.72 14.97
CA GLY A 41 -7.73 -15.10 15.31
C GLY A 41 -9.24 -15.40 15.15
N ASP A 42 -10.09 -14.38 15.34
CA ASP A 42 -11.55 -14.46 15.20
C ASP A 42 -12.05 -14.38 13.74
N THR A 43 -11.16 -14.18 12.78
CA THR A 43 -11.53 -14.01 11.37
C THR A 43 -11.69 -15.35 10.69
N SER A 44 -12.88 -15.63 10.14
CA SER A 44 -13.11 -16.79 9.28
C SER A 44 -12.41 -16.61 7.93
N PHE A 45 -11.70 -17.66 7.48
CA PHE A 45 -11.05 -17.71 6.18
C PHE A 45 -10.93 -19.16 5.71
N ASP A 46 -11.40 -19.42 4.50
CA ASP A 46 -11.28 -20.74 3.84
C ASP A 46 -10.10 -20.71 2.85
N PRO A 47 -9.00 -21.42 3.13
CA PRO A 47 -7.85 -21.46 2.22
C PRO A 47 -8.12 -22.20 0.90
N ALA A 48 -9.15 -23.06 0.85
CA ALA A 48 -9.56 -23.74 -0.39
C ALA A 48 -10.34 -22.81 -1.33
N GLN A 49 -10.96 -21.75 -0.78
CA GLN A 49 -11.68 -20.73 -1.52
C GLN A 49 -11.27 -19.34 -1.03
N PRO A 50 -10.03 -18.92 -1.25
CA PRO A 50 -9.54 -17.65 -0.75
C PRO A 50 -10.37 -16.49 -1.31
N ARG A 51 -10.77 -15.58 -0.42
CA ARG A 51 -11.53 -14.38 -0.75
C ARG A 51 -10.86 -13.15 -0.17
N TRP A 52 -11.05 -12.01 -0.82
CA TRP A 52 -10.57 -10.75 -0.30
C TRP A 52 -11.13 -10.48 1.11
N VAL A 53 -10.27 -10.02 1.99
CA VAL A 53 -10.61 -9.75 3.40
C VAL A 53 -10.43 -8.26 3.69
N ALA A 54 -11.45 -7.67 4.29
CA ALA A 54 -11.40 -6.27 4.71
C ALA A 54 -10.27 -6.04 5.72
N LYS A 55 -9.63 -4.88 5.63
CA LYS A 55 -8.44 -4.55 6.44
C LYS A 55 -8.68 -4.62 7.95
N GLU A 56 -9.92 -4.37 8.41
CA GLU A 56 -10.30 -4.42 9.82
C GLU A 56 -10.15 -5.83 10.43
N LYS A 57 -10.20 -6.86 9.58
CA LYS A 57 -10.00 -8.27 9.94
C LYS A 57 -8.52 -8.69 9.95
N CYS A 58 -7.64 -7.81 9.50
CA CYS A 58 -6.20 -8.05 9.46
C CYS A 58 -5.50 -7.40 10.66
N VAL A 59 -4.38 -8.00 11.07
CA VAL A 59 -3.40 -7.36 11.93
C VAL A 59 -2.66 -6.33 11.07
N MET A 60 -2.71 -5.08 11.44
CA MET A 60 -2.20 -3.99 10.61
C MET A 60 -1.85 -2.73 11.41
N LEU A 61 -0.96 -1.91 10.86
CA LEU A 61 -0.42 -0.69 11.48
C LEU A 61 -1.48 0.29 12.02
N MET A 62 -2.70 0.27 11.46
CA MET A 62 -3.77 1.15 11.95
C MET A 62 -4.13 0.88 13.42
N ARG A 63 -3.97 -0.35 13.89
CA ARG A 63 -4.24 -0.77 15.28
C ARG A 63 -2.97 -1.22 15.99
N ASP A 64 -2.14 -1.97 15.32
CA ASP A 64 -1.03 -2.72 15.86
C ASP A 64 0.29 -2.05 15.44
N THR A 65 0.62 -0.91 16.05
CA THR A 65 1.77 -0.08 15.65
C THR A 65 3.11 -0.81 15.79
N ALA A 66 3.20 -1.75 16.74
CA ALA A 66 4.39 -2.56 16.96
C ALA A 66 4.79 -3.43 15.75
N LEU A 67 3.89 -3.64 14.77
CA LEU A 67 4.26 -4.24 13.49
C LEU A 67 5.39 -3.48 12.76
N ALA A 68 5.52 -2.17 12.99
CA ALA A 68 6.60 -1.38 12.41
C ALA A 68 7.99 -1.72 12.98
N ARG A 69 8.07 -2.44 14.11
CA ARG A 69 9.34 -2.95 14.67
C ARG A 69 9.87 -4.15 13.89
N LEU A 70 9.00 -4.81 13.08
CA LEU A 70 9.35 -5.97 12.29
C LEU A 70 10.04 -5.55 11.00
N ARG A 71 11.32 -5.83 10.88
CA ARG A 71 12.04 -5.82 9.61
C ARG A 71 11.78 -7.13 8.90
N MET A 72 11.66 -7.09 7.58
CA MET A 72 11.41 -8.29 6.80
C MET A 72 12.16 -8.32 5.48
N ARG A 73 12.49 -9.54 5.04
CA ARG A 73 12.90 -9.86 3.66
C ARG A 73 12.06 -11.03 3.18
N TYR A 74 11.74 -11.04 1.92
CA TYR A 74 10.96 -12.11 1.29
C TYR A 74 11.63 -12.53 -0.02
N ASP A 75 11.95 -13.81 -0.13
CA ASP A 75 12.42 -14.42 -1.36
C ASP A 75 11.21 -15.01 -2.10
N GLU A 76 10.92 -14.48 -3.29
CA GLU A 76 9.79 -14.89 -4.11
C GLU A 76 9.93 -16.28 -4.71
N ARG A 77 11.17 -16.74 -4.95
CA ARG A 77 11.43 -18.04 -5.57
C ARG A 77 11.21 -19.19 -4.58
N SER A 78 11.70 -19.02 -3.37
CA SER A 78 11.55 -20.02 -2.30
C SER A 78 10.31 -19.80 -1.42
N SER A 79 9.63 -18.64 -1.56
CA SER A 79 8.59 -18.17 -0.66
C SER A 79 9.03 -18.08 0.81
N VAL A 80 10.32 -17.88 1.05
CA VAL A 80 10.88 -17.74 2.39
C VAL A 80 10.74 -16.31 2.87
N LEU A 81 10.15 -16.15 4.05
CA LEU A 81 10.07 -14.90 4.81
C LEU A 81 11.12 -14.93 5.93
N VAL A 82 11.95 -13.90 5.99
CA VAL A 82 12.83 -13.62 7.13
C VAL A 82 12.22 -12.47 7.92
N LEU A 83 12.05 -12.66 9.22
CA LEU A 83 11.59 -11.64 10.16
C LEU A 83 12.66 -11.35 11.20
N GLU A 84 12.88 -10.09 11.48
CA GLU A 84 13.80 -9.60 12.50
C GLU A 84 13.13 -8.54 13.36
N ALA A 85 13.38 -8.57 14.65
CA ALA A 85 13.01 -7.53 15.60
C ALA A 85 14.08 -7.39 16.67
N ASP A 86 14.23 -6.20 17.24
CA ASP A 86 15.22 -5.96 18.29
C ASP A 86 14.87 -6.78 19.54
N GLY A 87 15.85 -7.47 20.09
CA GLY A 87 15.71 -8.35 21.27
C GLY A 87 15.13 -9.73 20.97
N GLU A 88 14.84 -10.06 19.70
CA GLU A 88 14.34 -11.37 19.29
C GLU A 88 15.32 -12.05 18.33
N PRO A 89 15.50 -13.38 18.43
CA PRO A 89 16.24 -14.12 17.41
C PRO A 89 15.56 -13.96 16.04
N PRO A 90 16.32 -13.81 14.94
CA PRO A 90 15.72 -13.76 13.62
C PRO A 90 14.99 -15.07 13.29
N LEU A 91 13.88 -14.96 12.58
CA LEU A 91 13.10 -16.10 12.10
C LEU A 91 13.24 -16.21 10.60
N GLU A 92 13.46 -17.44 10.10
CA GLU A 92 13.29 -17.81 8.70
C GLU A 92 12.17 -18.85 8.58
N ALA A 93 11.16 -18.58 7.75
CA ALA A 93 10.00 -19.44 7.59
C ALA A 93 9.52 -19.48 6.14
N SER A 94 9.21 -20.67 5.62
CA SER A 94 8.60 -20.82 4.30
C SER A 94 7.09 -20.55 4.36
N LEU A 95 6.63 -19.51 3.68
CA LEU A 95 5.20 -19.20 3.61
C LEU A 95 4.41 -20.12 2.65
N SER A 96 5.09 -20.98 1.90
CA SER A 96 4.43 -21.99 1.08
C SER A 96 3.84 -23.15 1.91
N SER A 97 4.38 -23.42 3.11
CA SER A 97 3.88 -24.45 4.03
C SER A 97 2.97 -23.85 5.10
N ALA A 98 2.02 -24.63 5.59
CA ALA A 98 1.17 -24.26 6.73
C ALA A 98 2.01 -24.04 8.00
N GLU A 99 2.94 -24.96 8.28
CA GLU A 99 3.84 -24.88 9.43
C GLU A 99 4.68 -23.59 9.43
N GLY A 100 5.26 -23.22 8.27
CA GLY A 100 6.03 -21.97 8.16
C GLY A 100 5.16 -20.73 8.36
N ARG A 101 3.91 -20.73 7.86
CA ARG A 101 2.97 -19.65 8.12
C ARG A 101 2.59 -19.55 9.59
N ASP A 102 2.37 -20.67 10.27
CA ASP A 102 2.05 -20.70 11.71
C ASP A 102 3.24 -20.21 12.54
N THR A 103 4.45 -20.64 12.20
CA THR A 103 5.69 -20.19 12.85
C THR A 103 5.90 -18.68 12.69
N ALA A 104 5.70 -18.15 11.48
CA ALA A 104 5.79 -16.71 11.23
C ALA A 104 4.68 -15.93 11.96
N ALA A 105 3.47 -16.47 12.03
CA ALA A 105 2.36 -15.86 12.78
C ALA A 105 2.65 -15.81 14.28
N ALA A 106 3.24 -16.87 14.85
CA ALA A 106 3.66 -16.92 16.26
C ALA A 106 4.74 -15.87 16.55
N TYR A 107 5.70 -15.69 15.64
CA TYR A 107 6.70 -14.63 15.77
C TYR A 107 6.08 -13.24 15.80
N VAL A 108 5.15 -12.96 14.88
CA VAL A 108 4.41 -11.69 14.86
C VAL A 108 3.59 -11.51 16.15
N ALA A 109 2.96 -12.57 16.66
CA ALA A 109 2.22 -12.53 17.92
C ALA A 109 3.10 -12.10 19.09
N ARG A 110 4.32 -12.63 19.17
CA ARG A 110 5.27 -12.33 20.25
C ARG A 110 5.79 -10.89 20.20
N VAL A 111 6.10 -10.39 18.98
CA VAL A 111 6.70 -9.04 18.82
C VAL A 111 5.66 -7.93 18.86
N ALA A 112 4.50 -8.14 18.23
CA ALA A 112 3.48 -7.10 18.04
C ALA A 112 2.29 -7.20 18.98
N GLU A 113 2.10 -8.34 19.65
CA GLU A 113 0.99 -8.59 20.59
C GLU A 113 -0.36 -8.09 20.07
N PRO A 114 -0.79 -8.51 18.86
CA PRO A 114 -1.97 -7.94 18.24
C PRO A 114 -3.23 -8.34 19.01
N SER A 115 -4.17 -7.41 19.11
CA SER A 115 -5.49 -7.70 19.68
C SER A 115 -6.31 -8.64 18.79
N GLY A 116 -7.26 -9.40 19.40
CA GLY A 116 -8.21 -10.23 18.65
C GLY A 116 -7.80 -11.69 18.47
N GLY A 117 -7.06 -12.24 19.45
CA GLY A 117 -6.64 -13.66 19.49
C GLY A 117 -5.39 -13.96 18.67
N ALA A 118 -5.01 -15.24 18.64
CA ALA A 118 -3.81 -15.68 17.94
C ALA A 118 -3.88 -15.37 16.43
N PRO A 119 -2.94 -14.61 15.88
CA PRO A 119 -2.96 -14.26 14.46
C PRO A 119 -2.67 -15.48 13.59
N ARG A 120 -3.14 -15.46 12.34
CA ARG A 120 -2.86 -16.50 11.33
C ARG A 120 -2.42 -15.84 10.04
N ILE A 121 -1.37 -16.38 9.40
CA ILE A 121 -0.97 -15.94 8.06
C ILE A 121 -1.70 -16.78 7.02
N VAL A 122 -2.36 -16.11 6.09
CA VAL A 122 -3.11 -16.73 4.99
C VAL A 122 -2.62 -16.22 3.64
N GLU A 123 -2.82 -17.02 2.60
CA GLU A 123 -2.42 -16.70 1.23
C GLU A 123 -3.64 -16.30 0.39
N ALA A 124 -3.46 -15.31 -0.48
CA ALA A 124 -4.52 -14.74 -1.30
C ALA A 124 -4.90 -15.55 -2.55
N GLY A 125 -4.11 -16.57 -2.93
CA GLY A 125 -4.28 -17.26 -4.21
C GLY A 125 -3.93 -16.33 -5.39
N THR A 126 -4.87 -16.11 -6.30
CA THR A 126 -4.68 -15.26 -7.50
C THR A 126 -4.99 -13.79 -7.28
N MET A 127 -5.53 -13.42 -6.12
CA MET A 127 -5.81 -12.03 -5.75
C MET A 127 -4.67 -11.44 -4.92
N SER A 128 -4.85 -10.19 -4.47
CA SER A 128 -3.96 -9.51 -3.52
C SER A 128 -4.78 -8.95 -2.36
N PHE A 129 -4.27 -9.03 -1.13
CA PHE A 129 -4.90 -8.42 0.05
C PHE A 129 -4.64 -6.92 0.14
N THR A 130 -4.72 -6.19 -0.98
CA THR A 130 -4.71 -4.73 -0.99
C THR A 130 -5.89 -4.16 -0.20
N ASP A 131 -5.96 -2.84 -0.01
CA ASP A 131 -7.09 -2.21 0.69
C ASP A 131 -8.36 -2.12 -0.17
N VAL A 132 -8.28 -2.57 -1.42
CA VAL A 132 -9.38 -2.70 -2.38
C VAL A 132 -9.41 -4.12 -2.95
N PRO A 133 -10.57 -4.65 -3.32
CA PRO A 133 -10.67 -6.01 -3.86
C PRO A 133 -10.11 -6.16 -5.28
N GLU A 134 -9.95 -5.05 -5.98
CA GLU A 134 -9.39 -5.01 -7.32
C GLU A 134 -7.87 -5.26 -7.30
N ASN A 135 -7.35 -6.09 -8.20
CA ASN A 135 -5.92 -6.17 -8.43
C ASN A 135 -5.43 -4.83 -9.00
N CYS A 136 -4.49 -4.21 -8.33
CA CYS A 136 -3.99 -2.89 -8.71
C CYS A 136 -2.58 -2.64 -8.19
N ILE A 137 -1.96 -1.62 -8.76
CA ILE A 137 -0.76 -1.01 -8.22
C ILE A 137 -1.10 0.33 -7.59
N SER A 138 -0.26 0.79 -6.67
CA SER A 138 -0.39 2.11 -6.05
C SER A 138 0.76 3.03 -6.48
N ILE A 139 0.43 4.25 -6.89
CA ILE A 139 1.38 5.24 -7.41
C ILE A 139 1.31 6.49 -6.54
N ILE A 140 2.46 7.06 -6.18
CA ILE A 140 2.57 8.28 -5.39
C ILE A 140 3.65 9.21 -5.96
N GLY A 141 3.37 10.50 -6.01
CA GLY A 141 4.37 11.53 -6.34
C GLY A 141 5.21 11.91 -5.11
N ARG A 142 6.54 11.97 -5.25
CA ARG A 142 7.44 12.49 -4.22
C ARG A 142 7.06 13.92 -3.84
N ALA A 143 6.75 14.78 -4.81
CA ALA A 143 6.34 16.16 -4.59
C ALA A 143 5.09 16.27 -3.68
N SER A 144 4.16 15.29 -3.76
CA SER A 144 2.98 15.24 -2.87
C SER A 144 3.37 14.98 -1.42
N VAL A 145 4.35 14.09 -1.20
CA VAL A 145 4.86 13.80 0.15
C VAL A 145 5.68 14.97 0.69
N ASP A 146 6.49 15.61 -0.15
CA ASP A 146 7.31 16.78 0.22
C ASP A 146 6.41 17.97 0.58
N ALA A 147 5.31 18.19 -0.15
CA ALA A 147 4.33 19.23 0.18
C ALA A 147 3.69 18.99 1.55
N LEU A 148 3.32 17.74 1.86
CA LEU A 148 2.80 17.40 3.19
C LEU A 148 3.86 17.54 4.27
N SER A 149 5.11 17.15 4.00
CA SER A 149 6.25 17.31 4.91
C SER A 149 6.47 18.78 5.27
N ALA A 150 6.47 19.65 4.27
CA ALA A 150 6.60 21.10 4.44
C ALA A 150 5.44 21.67 5.25
N ALA A 151 4.20 21.28 4.95
CA ALA A 151 3.02 21.73 5.67
C ALA A 151 3.00 21.29 7.15
N CYS A 152 3.60 20.16 7.46
CA CYS A 152 3.71 19.62 8.83
C CYS A 152 4.99 20.07 9.56
N GLY A 153 5.94 20.71 8.87
CA GLY A 153 7.23 21.11 9.46
C GLY A 153 8.13 19.94 9.85
N THR A 154 7.90 18.73 9.26
CA THR A 154 8.67 17.53 9.57
C THR A 154 8.83 16.64 8.32
N PRO A 155 10.03 16.08 8.08
CA PRO A 155 10.24 15.16 6.97
C PRO A 155 9.38 13.90 7.09
N LEU A 156 8.75 13.48 5.99
CA LEU A 156 7.95 12.27 5.93
C LEU A 156 8.59 11.25 4.98
N SER A 157 8.75 10.02 5.45
CA SER A 157 9.20 8.91 4.62
C SER A 157 8.13 8.49 3.61
N LEU A 158 8.51 8.23 2.37
CA LEU A 158 7.66 7.64 1.34
C LEU A 158 7.11 6.28 1.75
N THR A 159 7.87 5.49 2.49
CA THR A 159 7.49 4.15 2.96
C THR A 159 6.29 4.16 3.89
N ARG A 160 6.00 5.30 4.55
CA ARG A 160 4.81 5.53 5.37
C ARG A 160 3.50 5.33 4.57
N PHE A 161 3.53 5.66 3.29
CA PHE A 161 2.36 5.55 2.39
C PHE A 161 2.24 4.19 1.70
N ARG A 162 3.27 3.35 1.78
CA ARG A 162 3.26 1.96 1.30
C ARG A 162 2.85 1.84 -0.17
N ALA A 163 3.27 2.79 -1.01
CA ALA A 163 3.02 2.77 -2.45
C ALA A 163 3.97 1.81 -3.16
N ASN A 164 3.51 1.21 -4.27
CA ASN A 164 4.32 0.33 -5.10
C ASN A 164 5.27 1.12 -5.99
N VAL A 165 4.82 2.24 -6.54
CA VAL A 165 5.58 3.10 -7.45
C VAL A 165 5.66 4.50 -6.86
N CYS A 166 6.87 4.99 -6.65
CA CYS A 166 7.14 6.35 -6.23
C CYS A 166 7.74 7.12 -7.40
N LEU A 167 7.15 8.27 -7.72
CA LEU A 167 7.56 9.11 -8.84
C LEU A 167 8.32 10.33 -8.36
N THR A 168 9.28 10.79 -9.15
CA THR A 168 9.94 12.08 -9.01
C THR A 168 9.66 12.98 -10.22
N GLY A 169 9.75 14.29 -10.02
CA GLY A 169 9.36 15.29 -11.01
C GLY A 169 7.84 15.51 -11.07
N GLY A 170 7.43 16.68 -11.46
CA GLY A 170 6.03 17.13 -11.49
C GLY A 170 5.59 17.80 -10.19
N ASP A 171 4.37 18.32 -10.23
CA ASP A 171 3.78 19.07 -9.12
C ASP A 171 3.19 18.15 -8.05
N ALA A 172 2.98 18.69 -6.86
CA ALA A 172 2.29 17.99 -5.78
C ALA A 172 0.86 17.61 -6.21
N PHE A 173 0.48 16.36 -5.96
CA PHE A 173 -0.83 15.77 -6.31
C PHE A 173 -1.13 15.73 -7.82
N ALA A 174 -0.11 15.85 -8.69
CA ALA A 174 -0.31 15.76 -10.14
C ALA A 174 -0.95 14.43 -10.56
N GLU A 175 -0.65 13.34 -9.86
CA GLU A 175 -1.21 12.02 -10.09
C GLU A 175 -2.74 11.97 -9.95
N PHE A 176 -3.37 12.90 -9.26
CA PHE A 176 -4.81 12.98 -9.13
C PHE A 176 -5.53 13.33 -10.44
N GLY A 177 -4.86 14.12 -11.29
CA GLY A 177 -5.35 14.46 -12.63
C GLY A 177 -5.32 13.32 -13.64
N TRP A 178 -4.73 12.18 -13.28
CA TRP A 178 -4.61 11.02 -14.19
C TRP A 178 -5.75 10.01 -14.05
N VAL A 179 -6.61 10.17 -13.06
CA VAL A 179 -7.73 9.22 -12.82
C VAL A 179 -8.64 9.15 -14.04
N GLY A 180 -8.84 7.92 -14.54
CA GLY A 180 -9.62 7.62 -15.75
C GLY A 180 -8.84 7.68 -17.06
N ARG A 181 -7.54 8.02 -17.03
CA ARG A 181 -6.69 8.20 -18.23
C ARG A 181 -5.54 7.21 -18.22
N GLU A 182 -5.14 6.74 -19.38
CA GLU A 182 -3.96 5.87 -19.53
C GLU A 182 -2.67 6.67 -19.45
N ILE A 183 -1.68 6.12 -18.76
CA ILE A 183 -0.32 6.65 -18.65
C ILE A 183 0.68 5.56 -18.98
N ALA A 184 1.77 5.92 -19.64
CA ALA A 184 2.90 5.04 -19.80
C ALA A 184 3.74 5.04 -18.52
N LEU A 185 4.09 3.84 -18.05
CA LEU A 185 4.92 3.57 -16.88
C LEU A 185 6.00 2.57 -17.32
N GLY A 186 7.19 3.03 -17.73
CA GLY A 186 8.14 2.20 -18.45
C GLY A 186 7.52 1.64 -19.72
N GLU A 187 7.58 0.33 -19.92
CA GLU A 187 6.93 -0.36 -21.05
C GLU A 187 5.43 -0.67 -20.82
N ALA A 188 4.98 -0.59 -19.56
CA ALA A 188 3.59 -0.88 -19.21
C ALA A 188 2.68 0.32 -19.49
N ILE A 189 1.37 0.05 -19.69
CA ILE A 189 0.31 1.05 -19.67
C ILE A 189 -0.58 0.79 -18.46
N VAL A 190 -0.79 1.81 -17.66
CA VAL A 190 -1.63 1.72 -16.47
C VAL A 190 -2.73 2.79 -16.53
N ARG A 191 -3.86 2.53 -15.88
CA ARG A 191 -4.99 3.48 -15.79
C ARG A 191 -5.33 3.71 -14.33
N PRO A 192 -4.94 4.86 -13.74
CA PRO A 192 -5.41 5.26 -12.44
C PRO A 192 -6.95 5.29 -12.39
N PHE A 193 -7.55 4.67 -11.37
CA PHE A 193 -9.00 4.59 -11.27
C PHE A 193 -9.58 5.25 -10.00
N ALA A 194 -8.75 5.48 -8.98
CA ALA A 194 -9.19 6.15 -7.75
C ALA A 194 -8.01 6.78 -7.01
N ARG A 195 -8.27 7.89 -6.29
CA ARG A 195 -7.36 8.43 -5.29
C ARG A 195 -7.34 7.50 -4.08
N ILE A 196 -6.24 7.48 -3.33
CA ILE A 196 -6.07 6.64 -2.15
C ILE A 196 -6.37 7.45 -0.89
N PRO A 197 -7.53 7.28 -0.24
CA PRO A 197 -7.79 7.90 1.05
C PRO A 197 -6.89 7.25 2.11
N ARG A 198 -6.23 8.09 2.91
CA ARG A 198 -5.30 7.61 3.92
C ARG A 198 -5.96 7.37 5.25
N CYS A 199 -5.60 6.28 5.90
CA CYS A 199 -6.08 5.90 7.22
C CYS A 199 -4.99 6.09 8.29
N ALA A 200 -5.33 5.80 9.54
CA ALA A 200 -4.42 5.95 10.67
C ALA A 200 -3.14 5.08 10.58
N ALA A 201 -3.04 4.13 9.66
CA ALA A 201 -1.80 3.38 9.44
C ALA A 201 -0.65 4.30 8.98
N THR A 202 -0.95 5.35 8.19
CA THR A 202 0.05 6.32 7.75
C THR A 202 0.53 7.25 8.86
N SER A 203 -0.13 7.24 10.00
CA SER A 203 0.26 8.01 11.20
C SER A 203 1.38 7.33 12.00
N VAL A 204 1.69 6.07 11.69
CA VAL A 204 2.79 5.34 12.32
C VAL A 204 4.08 5.63 11.59
N ASN A 205 5.09 6.07 12.32
CA ASN A 205 6.44 6.22 11.80
C ASN A 205 7.06 4.82 11.60
N PRO A 206 7.49 4.47 10.38
CA PRO A 206 8.02 3.14 10.11
C PRO A 206 9.37 2.86 10.79
N GLU A 207 10.10 3.90 11.23
CA GLU A 207 11.40 3.77 11.87
C GLU A 207 11.28 3.62 13.40
N THR A 208 10.34 4.35 14.00
CA THR A 208 10.20 4.40 15.47
C THR A 208 9.01 3.60 16.00
N ALA A 209 8.13 3.09 15.13
CA ALA A 209 6.86 2.45 15.46
C ALA A 209 5.90 3.33 16.30
N GLN A 210 6.16 4.64 16.37
CA GLN A 210 5.34 5.59 17.13
C GLN A 210 4.33 6.29 16.20
N ARG A 211 3.21 6.72 16.77
CA ARG A 211 2.29 7.66 16.10
C ARG A 211 2.80 9.07 16.33
N ASP A 212 3.58 9.58 15.40
CA ASP A 212 4.23 10.90 15.50
C ASP A 212 3.43 11.99 14.79
N LEU A 213 2.52 11.64 13.90
CA LEU A 213 1.71 12.57 13.12
C LEU A 213 0.35 11.97 12.79
N THR A 214 -0.71 12.77 12.85
CA THR A 214 -2.03 12.34 12.36
C THR A 214 -2.18 12.71 10.87
N VAL A 215 -1.59 11.90 9.98
CA VAL A 215 -1.52 12.16 8.52
C VAL A 215 -2.87 12.48 7.89
N PRO A 216 -3.98 11.72 8.12
CA PRO A 216 -5.27 12.07 7.53
C PRO A 216 -5.80 13.44 7.97
N LYS A 217 -5.56 13.83 9.24
CA LYS A 217 -5.95 15.14 9.76
C LYS A 217 -5.12 16.25 9.11
N ALA A 218 -3.80 16.06 8.99
CA ALA A 218 -2.91 17.02 8.35
C ALA A 218 -3.28 17.23 6.88
N LEU A 219 -3.52 16.15 6.12
CA LEU A 219 -4.00 16.25 4.73
C LEU A 219 -5.31 17.04 4.64
N LYS A 220 -6.27 16.75 5.52
CA LYS A 220 -7.54 17.47 5.53
C LYS A 220 -7.38 18.94 5.85
N GLN A 221 -6.53 19.26 6.82
CA GLN A 221 -6.28 20.62 7.29
C GLN A 221 -5.58 21.49 6.23
N HIS A 222 -4.53 20.96 5.60
CA HIS A 222 -3.67 21.75 4.69
C HIS A 222 -4.10 21.68 3.23
N PHE A 223 -4.76 20.59 2.80
CA PHE A 223 -5.12 20.36 1.38
C PHE A 223 -6.62 20.11 1.14
N GLY A 224 -7.44 20.07 2.19
CA GLY A 224 -8.89 19.93 2.07
C GLY A 224 -9.39 18.51 1.79
N HIS A 225 -8.51 17.52 1.65
CA HIS A 225 -8.83 16.09 1.42
C HIS A 225 -7.97 15.19 2.32
N VAL A 226 -8.22 13.88 2.30
CA VAL A 226 -7.44 12.88 3.04
C VAL A 226 -6.66 11.94 2.12
N ASP A 227 -6.56 12.30 0.84
CA ASP A 227 -6.00 11.45 -0.21
C ASP A 227 -4.50 11.70 -0.40
N MET A 228 -3.77 10.64 -0.79
CA MET A 228 -2.37 10.69 -1.19
C MET A 228 -2.06 9.53 -2.13
N GLY A 229 -1.66 9.82 -3.37
CA GLY A 229 -1.45 8.83 -4.42
C GLY A 229 -2.74 8.28 -5.04
N VAL A 230 -2.59 7.38 -6.00
CA VAL A 230 -3.68 6.78 -6.77
C VAL A 230 -3.52 5.26 -6.87
N TYR A 231 -4.64 4.54 -6.94
CA TYR A 231 -4.69 3.14 -7.40
C TYR A 231 -4.81 3.12 -8.91
N ALA A 232 -4.08 2.23 -9.56
CA ALA A 232 -4.10 2.05 -11.00
C ALA A 232 -4.22 0.56 -11.38
N GLU A 233 -5.04 0.27 -12.37
CA GLU A 233 -5.08 -1.02 -13.04
C GLU A 233 -3.97 -1.09 -14.08
N VAL A 234 -3.40 -2.27 -14.31
CA VAL A 234 -2.47 -2.53 -15.40
C VAL A 234 -3.30 -2.89 -16.65
N VAL A 235 -3.29 -2.00 -17.65
CA VAL A 235 -4.03 -2.19 -18.91
C VAL A 235 -3.22 -3.04 -19.90
N ARG A 236 -1.93 -2.74 -20.01
CA ARG A 236 -0.96 -3.52 -20.78
C ARG A 236 0.27 -3.79 -19.93
N GLY A 237 0.67 -5.05 -19.87
CA GLY A 237 1.88 -5.46 -19.18
C GLY A 237 3.15 -4.95 -19.85
N GLY A 238 4.27 -5.11 -19.17
CA GLY A 238 5.61 -4.74 -19.60
C GLY A 238 6.56 -4.57 -18.44
N SER A 239 7.84 -4.43 -18.75
CA SER A 239 8.89 -4.17 -17.78
C SER A 239 8.83 -2.73 -17.28
N VAL A 240 9.05 -2.56 -15.99
CA VAL A 240 9.04 -1.28 -15.30
C VAL A 240 10.23 -1.26 -14.34
N ALA A 241 11.15 -0.31 -14.53
CA ALA A 241 12.38 -0.20 -13.75
C ALA A 241 12.53 1.18 -13.10
N VAL A 242 13.33 1.24 -12.04
CA VAL A 242 13.75 2.50 -11.45
C VAL A 242 14.51 3.33 -12.49
N GLY A 243 14.16 4.60 -12.63
CA GLY A 243 14.71 5.51 -13.63
C GLY A 243 13.86 5.60 -14.91
N ASP A 244 12.93 4.67 -15.14
CA ASP A 244 12.07 4.74 -16.31
C ASP A 244 11.24 6.02 -16.36
N ALA A 245 11.02 6.48 -17.59
CA ALA A 245 10.18 7.64 -17.84
C ALA A 245 8.71 7.33 -17.56
N VAL A 246 8.01 8.31 -17.02
CA VAL A 246 6.56 8.30 -16.86
C VAL A 246 5.98 9.45 -17.67
N ALA A 247 5.17 9.12 -18.66
CA ALA A 247 4.49 10.08 -19.49
C ALA A 247 3.07 10.32 -18.96
N PRO A 248 2.80 11.48 -18.31
CA PRO A 248 1.45 11.84 -17.91
C PRO A 248 0.56 12.01 -19.14
N PRO A 249 -0.76 11.86 -18.99
CA PRO A 249 -1.68 12.05 -20.12
C PRO A 249 -1.56 13.48 -20.67
N ALA A 250 -1.65 13.64 -21.99
CA ALA A 250 -1.66 14.95 -22.63
C ALA A 250 -2.77 15.85 -22.02
N GLY A 251 -2.44 17.10 -21.66
CA GLY A 251 -3.38 18.04 -21.04
C GLY A 251 -3.76 17.73 -19.59
N ALA A 252 -3.03 16.87 -18.89
CA ALA A 252 -3.18 16.68 -17.45
C ALA A 252 -2.57 17.89 -16.73
N GLN A 253 -3.39 18.91 -16.45
CA GLN A 253 -3.01 19.94 -15.50
C GLN A 253 -3.25 19.44 -14.09
N ALA A 254 -2.29 19.72 -13.17
CA ALA A 254 -2.51 19.65 -11.74
C ALA A 254 -3.66 20.62 -11.41
N GLY A 255 -4.88 20.12 -11.37
CA GLY A 255 -6.05 20.96 -11.20
C GLY A 255 -7.21 20.23 -10.56
N ALA A 256 -7.89 20.96 -9.69
CA ALA A 256 -9.05 20.55 -8.90
C ALA A 256 -10.24 19.97 -9.69
N ASN A 257 -10.20 19.90 -11.01
CA ASN A 257 -11.36 19.66 -11.89
C ASN A 257 -11.51 18.21 -12.42
N GLY A 258 -10.59 17.27 -12.12
CA GLY A 258 -10.81 15.83 -12.35
C GLY A 258 -11.85 15.18 -11.41
N TRP A 259 -12.65 16.00 -10.74
CA TRP A 259 -13.46 15.63 -9.57
C TRP A 259 -14.71 14.80 -9.90
N LEU A 260 -15.30 14.95 -11.06
CA LEU A 260 -16.61 14.36 -11.35
C LEU A 260 -16.59 12.88 -11.80
N ALA A 261 -15.61 12.44 -12.57
CA ALA A 261 -15.54 11.05 -13.02
C ALA A 261 -14.96 10.09 -11.95
N SER A 262 -14.12 10.61 -11.03
CA SER A 262 -13.54 9.83 -9.94
C SER A 262 -14.50 9.61 -8.76
N THR A 263 -15.62 10.36 -8.70
CA THR A 263 -16.45 10.50 -7.48
C THR A 263 -17.14 9.22 -7.06
N LEU A 264 -17.64 8.40 -7.99
CA LEU A 264 -18.38 7.19 -7.62
C LEU A 264 -17.47 6.04 -7.13
N ARG A 265 -16.32 5.80 -7.78
CA ARG A 265 -15.38 4.76 -7.33
C ARG A 265 -14.63 5.20 -6.06
N THR A 266 -14.22 6.46 -6.00
CA THR A 266 -13.61 7.04 -4.79
C THR A 266 -14.63 7.11 -3.65
N ALA A 267 -15.89 7.46 -3.89
CA ALA A 267 -16.95 7.44 -2.88
C ALA A 267 -17.21 6.04 -2.31
N LYS A 268 -17.22 4.99 -3.16
CA LYS A 268 -17.27 3.58 -2.69
C LYS A 268 -16.07 3.21 -1.83
N LEU A 269 -14.88 3.70 -2.16
CA LEU A 269 -13.65 3.52 -1.38
C LEU A 269 -13.73 4.20 0.00
N TYR A 270 -14.23 5.43 0.06
CA TYR A 270 -14.44 6.15 1.31
C TYR A 270 -15.42 5.41 2.23
N LEU A 271 -16.54 4.95 1.69
CA LEU A 271 -17.52 4.15 2.43
C LEU A 271 -16.94 2.82 2.95
N ARG A 272 -16.17 2.11 2.11
CA ARG A 272 -15.50 0.86 2.50
C ARG A 272 -14.42 1.08 3.57
N GLN A 273 -13.84 2.25 3.65
CA GLN A 273 -12.82 2.60 4.64
C GLN A 273 -13.38 3.26 5.90
N GLY A 274 -14.71 3.34 6.05
CA GLY A 274 -15.36 4.00 7.18
C GLY A 274 -15.13 5.51 7.23
N LEU A 275 -14.73 6.12 6.11
CA LEU A 275 -14.53 7.55 5.99
C LEU A 275 -15.82 8.21 5.50
N VAL A 276 -16.36 9.13 6.29
CA VAL A 276 -17.55 9.90 5.92
C VAL A 276 -17.13 10.99 4.91
N LEU A 277 -17.73 10.95 3.71
CA LEU A 277 -17.63 12.06 2.77
C LEU A 277 -18.28 13.29 3.41
N ALA A 278 -17.47 14.29 3.76
CA ALA A 278 -18.02 15.58 4.18
C ALA A 278 -18.86 16.14 3.03
N ARG A 279 -20.17 16.21 3.22
CA ARG A 279 -21.07 16.95 2.32
C ARG A 279 -20.60 18.41 2.33
N ARG A 280 -20.17 18.92 1.16
CA ARG A 280 -20.07 20.37 0.98
C ARG A 280 -21.50 20.94 1.05
N ARG A 281 -21.74 21.82 2.01
CA ARG A 281 -22.80 22.82 1.93
C ARG A 281 -22.32 23.96 1.05
#